data_2d1bdab5ae30ab1134b88ca7900b2e76
#
_entry.id   2d1bdab5ae30ab1134b88ca7900b2e76
#
_cell.length_a   1.000
_cell.length_b   1.000
_cell.length_c   1.000
_cell.angle_alpha   90.00
_cell.angle_beta   90.00
_cell.angle_gamma   90.00
#
_symmetry.space_group_name_H-M   'P 1'
#
loop_
_entity.id
_entity.type
_entity.pdbx_description
1 polymer ?
#
loop_
_entity_poly.entity_id
_entity_poly.type
_entity_poly.pdbx_seq_one_letter_code
_entity_poly.pdbx_strand_id
1 'polypeptide(L)'
;FFFHSHVIQQFPPLYIELDKIFRQTDAEFIDVLNNLRHNKITSEDVKILNQFVQPNFDLKKNKGFIILTTHNSKADTINAKSLEDLEGKQFTYLPEITADFPEKIYPLEEKLQLKVGAQVMFIKNDLNFEKQFFNGKMGVISSLTEKEIFVHFPEENKTIEVERYEWQNIRYKVNENTKEIEEEIIGTFVHYPIKLAWAITVHKSQGLTFDKAALDVSQVFAPGQAYVALSRLRSLKGLILLSPLRMNGISSDEEVLNYAENKASEEILQHSLAKETLFFWLNTLLNSFDFKELGQEWRNHLFSYNSEAPKSPKTKHNDWAKIQHDKIAEILEPSGKFMSQLQKIFYDENLDIKFVKERCDAAYQYFFKTLDTVAEELLLKIEEVKRIKKVKAFYDELLVLEELQIKAILQLKKAKLLTNIIVEGKEISKKNLISEDMSTYKINKLVVVAERFRTSHAALVEDDEEVSYYTDSKKKKTKEPKKSTIEDTLELWKQNLSIYEIAKQRKLTPQTIYNHFTKLIQMEIVQLSDILPEDKISELKAAFKDFKGESLGELKEIHGDKFSWDELRLYKASLG
;
A
#
# COMPACT_ATOMS: atom_id res chain seq x y z
N PHE A 1 17.23 13.14 -22.56
CA PHE A 1 16.48 13.39 -21.33
C PHE A 1 14.98 13.55 -21.63
N PHE A 2 14.12 13.36 -20.61
CA PHE A 2 12.66 13.48 -20.76
C PHE A 2 12.22 14.87 -21.24
N PHE A 3 12.94 15.91 -20.83
CA PHE A 3 12.65 17.30 -21.20
C PHE A 3 12.98 17.65 -22.67
N HIS A 4 13.60 16.72 -23.42
CA HIS A 4 13.78 16.86 -24.87
C HIS A 4 12.54 16.41 -25.66
N SER A 5 11.54 15.82 -25.00
CA SER A 5 10.27 15.45 -25.64
C SER A 5 9.53 16.70 -26.14
N HIS A 6 9.02 16.66 -27.37
CA HIS A 6 8.20 17.75 -27.91
C HIS A 6 6.97 18.07 -27.04
N VAL A 7 6.38 17.07 -26.41
CA VAL A 7 5.24 17.26 -25.50
C VAL A 7 5.66 18.09 -24.28
N ILE A 8 6.80 17.77 -23.65
CA ILE A 8 7.30 18.53 -22.50
C ILE A 8 7.72 19.94 -22.86
N GLN A 9 8.24 20.15 -24.09
CA GLN A 9 8.59 21.49 -24.58
C GLN A 9 7.35 22.35 -24.85
N GLN A 10 6.27 21.75 -25.37
CA GLN A 10 5.00 22.47 -25.62
C GLN A 10 4.18 22.69 -24.34
N PHE A 11 4.21 21.71 -23.43
CA PHE A 11 3.46 21.71 -22.18
C PHE A 11 4.40 21.39 -21.01
N PRO A 12 5.26 22.36 -20.60
CA PRO A 12 6.22 22.14 -19.53
C PRO A 12 5.48 21.88 -18.22
N PRO A 13 5.82 20.80 -17.49
CA PRO A 13 5.26 20.55 -16.18
C PRO A 13 5.75 21.60 -15.17
N LEU A 14 4.93 21.85 -14.15
CA LEU A 14 5.36 22.65 -13.02
C LEU A 14 6.50 21.92 -12.29
N TYR A 15 7.70 22.54 -12.29
CA TYR A 15 8.87 21.95 -11.65
C TYR A 15 8.93 22.37 -10.18
N ILE A 16 8.71 21.38 -9.29
CA ILE A 16 8.74 21.55 -7.83
C ILE A 16 10.01 20.89 -7.30
N GLU A 17 10.83 21.64 -6.59
CA GLU A 17 12.04 21.15 -5.94
C GLU A 17 11.87 21.19 -4.42
N LEU A 18 12.20 20.06 -3.75
CA LEU A 18 12.26 20.00 -2.29
C LEU A 18 13.65 20.48 -1.86
N ASP A 19 13.71 21.50 -1.02
CA ASP A 19 14.95 22.16 -0.59
C ASP A 19 15.34 21.85 0.87
N LYS A 20 14.38 21.43 1.69
CA LYS A 20 14.63 21.14 3.11
C LYS A 20 15.34 19.81 3.31
N ILE A 21 16.52 19.87 3.92
CA ILE A 21 17.37 18.71 4.22
C ILE A 21 17.04 18.18 5.62
N PHE A 22 16.70 16.88 5.73
CA PHE A 22 16.38 16.22 7.00
C PHE A 22 17.40 15.15 7.39
N ARG A 23 18.23 14.67 6.45
CA ARG A 23 19.17 13.57 6.68
C ARG A 23 20.45 14.02 7.37
N GLN A 24 21.00 15.14 6.92
CA GLN A 24 22.25 15.70 7.42
C GLN A 24 21.96 16.87 8.40
N THR A 25 22.80 16.97 9.45
CA THR A 25 22.79 18.06 10.40
C THR A 25 24.12 18.82 10.46
N ASP A 26 25.15 18.29 9.78
CA ASP A 26 26.49 18.85 9.70
C ASP A 26 26.52 19.93 8.60
N ALA A 27 26.69 21.19 8.97
CA ALA A 27 26.63 22.32 8.04
C ALA A 27 27.74 22.25 6.98
N GLU A 28 28.97 21.91 7.36
CA GLU A 28 30.08 21.76 6.44
C GLU A 28 29.81 20.69 5.39
N PHE A 29 29.24 19.56 5.83
CA PHE A 29 28.88 18.48 4.90
C PHE A 29 27.72 18.87 3.99
N ILE A 30 26.73 19.60 4.49
CA ILE A 30 25.59 20.11 3.69
C ILE A 30 26.13 21.06 2.60
N ASP A 31 27.05 21.95 2.93
CA ASP A 31 27.64 22.89 1.96
C ASP A 31 28.43 22.16 0.86
N VAL A 32 29.25 21.18 1.23
CA VAL A 32 29.96 20.32 0.26
C VAL A 32 28.96 19.59 -0.66
N LEU A 33 27.87 19.02 -0.10
CA LEU A 33 26.84 18.34 -0.89
C LEU A 33 26.10 19.29 -1.83
N ASN A 34 25.78 20.50 -1.39
CA ASN A 34 25.15 21.52 -2.22
C ASN A 34 26.09 21.98 -3.34
N ASN A 35 27.38 22.17 -3.06
CA ASN A 35 28.37 22.51 -4.07
C ASN A 35 28.51 21.40 -5.12
N LEU A 36 28.52 20.14 -4.72
CA LEU A 36 28.49 18.99 -5.63
C LEU A 36 27.22 18.95 -6.48
N ARG A 37 26.07 19.17 -5.87
CA ARG A 37 24.77 19.13 -6.55
C ARG A 37 24.67 20.20 -7.65
N HIS A 38 25.16 21.41 -7.36
CA HIS A 38 25.08 22.55 -8.27
C HIS A 38 26.30 22.67 -9.19
N ASN A 39 27.20 21.68 -9.23
CA ASN A 39 28.45 21.71 -10.00
C ASN A 39 29.35 22.91 -9.66
N LYS A 40 29.34 23.33 -8.40
CA LYS A 40 30.10 24.46 -7.86
C LYS A 40 31.17 24.01 -6.85
N ILE A 41 31.62 22.75 -6.96
CA ILE A 41 32.60 22.21 -6.05
C ILE A 41 33.92 22.98 -6.16
N THR A 42 34.49 23.32 -5.02
CA THR A 42 35.72 24.09 -4.89
C THR A 42 36.91 23.18 -4.55
N SER A 43 38.12 23.71 -4.69
CA SER A 43 39.33 23.03 -4.23
C SER A 43 39.34 22.81 -2.72
N GLU A 44 38.64 23.63 -1.96
CA GLU A 44 38.50 23.49 -0.52
C GLU A 44 37.59 22.32 -0.16
N ASP A 45 36.43 22.20 -0.82
CA ASP A 45 35.53 21.05 -0.66
C ASP A 45 36.24 19.73 -0.92
N VAL A 46 37.07 19.69 -1.99
CA VAL A 46 37.89 18.50 -2.32
C VAL A 46 38.95 18.22 -1.24
N LYS A 47 39.55 19.25 -0.65
CA LYS A 47 40.49 19.06 0.46
C LYS A 47 39.78 18.51 1.70
N ILE A 48 38.60 19.04 2.04
CA ILE A 48 37.77 18.53 3.14
C ILE A 48 37.50 17.03 2.93
N LEU A 49 36.97 16.65 1.77
CA LEU A 49 36.68 15.25 1.45
C LEU A 49 37.92 14.36 1.47
N ASN A 50 39.05 14.84 0.93
CA ASN A 50 40.29 14.05 0.85
C ASN A 50 40.97 13.82 2.21
N GLN A 51 40.56 14.51 3.30
CA GLN A 51 41.00 14.18 4.65
C GLN A 51 40.51 12.80 5.10
N PHE A 52 39.45 12.28 4.51
CA PHE A 52 38.85 10.98 4.80
C PHE A 52 39.40 9.84 3.91
N VAL A 53 40.49 10.07 3.16
CA VAL A 53 41.06 9.06 2.28
C VAL A 53 41.83 8.02 3.09
N GLN A 54 41.43 6.77 2.97
CA GLN A 54 42.08 5.60 3.58
C GLN A 54 42.26 4.46 2.56
N PRO A 55 43.34 4.44 1.75
CA PRO A 55 43.50 3.45 0.69
C PRO A 55 43.61 2.01 1.19
N ASN A 56 44.11 1.82 2.41
CA ASN A 56 44.29 0.51 3.05
C ASN A 56 43.14 0.15 3.99
N PHE A 57 41.93 0.63 3.69
CA PHE A 57 40.74 0.35 4.49
C PHE A 57 40.42 -1.15 4.49
N ASP A 58 40.25 -1.73 5.69
CA ASP A 58 39.95 -3.14 5.89
C ASP A 58 38.59 -3.28 6.63
N LEU A 59 37.58 -3.86 5.95
CA LEU A 59 36.26 -4.13 6.51
C LEU A 59 36.30 -5.02 7.76
N LYS A 60 37.27 -5.97 7.83
CA LYS A 60 37.36 -6.88 8.97
C LYS A 60 37.72 -6.14 10.27
N LYS A 61 38.54 -5.08 10.15
CA LYS A 61 38.95 -4.24 11.28
C LYS A 61 37.93 -3.13 11.59
N ASN A 62 37.12 -2.74 10.61
CA ASN A 62 36.19 -1.62 10.70
C ASN A 62 34.75 -2.13 10.57
N LYS A 63 34.25 -2.76 11.63
CA LYS A 63 32.86 -3.28 11.65
C LYS A 63 31.81 -2.18 11.52
N GLY A 64 30.69 -2.47 10.88
CA GLY A 64 29.58 -1.55 10.69
C GLY A 64 29.72 -0.60 9.50
N PHE A 65 30.84 -0.66 8.74
CA PHE A 65 30.95 0.04 7.47
C PHE A 65 30.35 -0.78 6.32
N ILE A 66 29.79 -0.08 5.33
CA ILE A 66 29.38 -0.64 4.05
C ILE A 66 30.19 0.00 2.92
N ILE A 67 30.62 -0.80 1.94
CA ILE A 67 31.33 -0.28 0.76
C ILE A 67 30.29 0.11 -0.30
N LEU A 68 30.30 1.36 -0.73
CA LEU A 68 29.52 1.83 -1.87
C LEU A 68 30.39 1.79 -3.13
N THR A 69 29.99 0.99 -4.11
CA THR A 69 30.70 0.80 -5.38
C THR A 69 29.81 1.12 -6.58
N THR A 70 30.41 1.29 -7.75
CA THR A 70 29.69 1.60 -8.99
C THR A 70 29.11 0.37 -9.70
N HIS A 71 29.70 -0.82 -9.49
CA HIS A 71 29.38 -2.04 -10.22
C HIS A 71 28.82 -3.16 -9.32
N ASN A 72 27.75 -3.82 -9.78
CA ASN A 72 27.14 -4.94 -9.06
C ASN A 72 28.14 -6.08 -8.84
N SER A 73 28.87 -6.49 -9.87
CA SER A 73 29.85 -7.58 -9.77
C SER A 73 30.90 -7.36 -8.68
N LYS A 74 31.33 -6.11 -8.47
CA LYS A 74 32.28 -5.77 -7.41
C LYS A 74 31.63 -5.90 -6.02
N ALA A 75 30.41 -5.41 -5.86
CA ALA A 75 29.67 -5.57 -4.61
C ALA A 75 29.43 -7.03 -4.28
N ASP A 76 29.01 -7.84 -5.25
CA ASP A 76 28.75 -9.26 -5.10
C ASP A 76 30.03 -10.03 -4.72
N THR A 77 31.16 -9.71 -5.37
CA THR A 77 32.49 -10.29 -5.04
C THR A 77 32.90 -9.98 -3.59
N ILE A 78 32.73 -8.73 -3.13
CA ILE A 78 33.03 -8.33 -1.76
C ILE A 78 32.14 -9.07 -0.77
N ASN A 79 30.84 -9.14 -1.02
CA ASN A 79 29.90 -9.83 -0.16
C ASN A 79 30.18 -11.34 -0.09
N ALA A 80 30.40 -11.99 -1.23
CA ALA A 80 30.72 -13.42 -1.30
C ALA A 80 32.02 -13.75 -0.54
N LYS A 81 33.10 -12.99 -0.79
CA LYS A 81 34.36 -13.17 -0.10
C LYS A 81 34.26 -12.94 1.40
N SER A 82 33.54 -11.89 1.82
CA SER A 82 33.35 -11.60 3.24
C SER A 82 32.53 -12.68 3.94
N LEU A 83 31.55 -13.28 3.26
CA LEU A 83 30.79 -14.42 3.77
C LEU A 83 31.65 -15.69 3.85
N GLU A 84 32.48 -15.96 2.84
CA GLU A 84 33.40 -17.08 2.81
C GLU A 84 34.41 -17.02 3.96
N ASP A 85 34.95 -15.84 4.21
CA ASP A 85 35.93 -15.56 5.26
C ASP A 85 35.41 -15.76 6.70
N LEU A 86 34.10 -15.83 6.88
CA LEU A 86 33.49 -16.15 8.17
C LEU A 86 33.56 -17.65 8.47
N GLU A 87 33.94 -17.97 9.69
CA GLU A 87 33.90 -19.35 10.20
C GLU A 87 32.45 -19.82 10.48
N GLY A 88 32.27 -21.14 10.56
CA GLY A 88 30.99 -21.74 10.93
C GLY A 88 30.13 -22.23 9.76
N LYS A 89 29.01 -22.85 10.12
CA LYS A 89 28.05 -23.46 9.16
C LYS A 89 27.31 -22.38 8.36
N GLN A 90 27.24 -22.58 7.05
CA GLN A 90 26.44 -21.75 6.17
C GLN A 90 25.03 -22.29 6.09
N PHE A 91 24.05 -21.41 6.22
CA PHE A 91 22.63 -21.68 6.02
C PHE A 91 22.16 -21.05 4.72
N THR A 92 21.26 -21.74 4.03
CA THR A 92 20.66 -21.24 2.79
C THR A 92 19.14 -21.22 2.96
N TYR A 93 18.55 -20.06 2.76
CA TYR A 93 17.12 -19.83 2.84
C TYR A 93 16.55 -19.59 1.45
N LEU A 94 15.43 -20.24 1.15
CA LEU A 94 14.71 -20.11 -0.12
C LEU A 94 13.39 -19.36 0.09
N PRO A 95 12.93 -18.61 -0.92
CA PRO A 95 11.63 -17.98 -0.87
C PRO A 95 10.51 -19.01 -1.04
N GLU A 96 9.33 -18.66 -0.57
CA GLU A 96 8.08 -19.31 -0.94
C GLU A 96 7.39 -18.47 -2.00
N ILE A 97 7.21 -19.04 -3.19
CA ILE A 97 6.64 -18.34 -4.34
C ILE A 97 5.27 -18.93 -4.65
N THR A 98 4.27 -18.07 -4.79
CA THR A 98 2.90 -18.48 -5.07
C THR A 98 2.40 -17.75 -6.31
N ALA A 99 1.77 -18.51 -7.23
CA ALA A 99 1.18 -18.03 -8.46
C ALA A 99 2.17 -17.28 -9.39
N ASP A 100 1.78 -16.17 -10.03
CA ASP A 100 2.59 -15.47 -11.03
C ASP A 100 3.53 -14.46 -10.39
N PHE A 101 4.77 -14.88 -10.08
CA PHE A 101 5.82 -14.00 -9.59
C PHE A 101 7.15 -14.30 -10.33
N PRO A 102 7.40 -13.70 -11.50
CA PRO A 102 8.57 -13.98 -12.34
C PRO A 102 9.90 -13.58 -11.68
N GLU A 103 10.98 -14.33 -11.95
CA GLU A 103 12.33 -14.06 -11.40
C GLU A 103 12.84 -12.63 -11.62
N LYS A 104 12.52 -12.04 -12.78
CA LYS A 104 12.97 -10.68 -13.13
C LYS A 104 12.47 -9.58 -12.18
N ILE A 105 11.43 -9.86 -11.39
CA ILE A 105 10.88 -8.93 -10.39
C ILE A 105 11.18 -9.37 -8.96
N TYR A 106 12.04 -10.37 -8.74
CA TYR A 106 12.43 -10.76 -7.40
C TYR A 106 13.04 -9.58 -6.65
N PRO A 107 12.56 -9.28 -5.44
CA PRO A 107 13.09 -8.19 -4.62
C PRO A 107 14.46 -8.50 -4.03
N LEU A 108 14.78 -9.78 -3.97
CA LEU A 108 16.00 -10.37 -3.39
C LEU A 108 16.49 -11.53 -4.26
N GLU A 109 17.74 -11.95 -3.99
CA GLU A 109 18.27 -13.20 -4.54
C GLU A 109 17.44 -14.40 -4.05
N GLU A 110 17.20 -15.36 -4.93
CA GLU A 110 16.46 -16.57 -4.60
C GLU A 110 17.09 -17.34 -3.43
N LYS A 111 18.44 -17.40 -3.41
CA LYS A 111 19.22 -18.11 -2.39
C LYS A 111 19.88 -17.13 -1.44
N LEU A 112 19.25 -16.89 -0.31
CA LEU A 112 19.87 -16.10 0.76
C LEU A 112 20.82 -16.98 1.57
N GLN A 113 22.12 -16.78 1.39
CA GLN A 113 23.18 -17.51 2.10
C GLN A 113 23.74 -16.68 3.25
N LEU A 114 23.70 -17.23 4.45
CA LEU A 114 24.13 -16.54 5.67
C LEU A 114 25.00 -17.43 6.56
N LYS A 115 25.88 -16.79 7.33
CA LYS A 115 26.62 -17.38 8.46
C LYS A 115 26.46 -16.50 9.69
N VAL A 116 26.64 -17.05 10.88
CA VAL A 116 26.73 -16.25 12.10
C VAL A 116 27.89 -15.25 11.97
N GLY A 117 27.67 -14.01 12.39
CA GLY A 117 28.61 -12.91 12.20
C GLY A 117 28.47 -12.17 10.85
N ALA A 118 27.60 -12.62 9.93
CA ALA A 118 27.38 -11.92 8.67
C ALA A 118 26.73 -10.55 8.89
N GLN A 119 27.30 -9.53 8.22
CA GLN A 119 26.72 -8.20 8.18
C GLN A 119 25.56 -8.17 7.18
N VAL A 120 24.40 -7.78 7.65
CA VAL A 120 23.16 -7.74 6.86
C VAL A 120 22.51 -6.38 6.94
N MET A 121 21.63 -6.11 5.99
CA MET A 121 20.81 -4.91 5.92
C MET A 121 19.36 -5.27 5.63
N PHE A 122 18.44 -4.64 6.32
CA PHE A 122 17.00 -4.72 6.04
C PHE A 122 16.66 -3.96 4.77
N ILE A 123 15.79 -4.52 3.93
CA ILE A 123 15.35 -3.92 2.66
C ILE A 123 13.88 -3.49 2.70
N LYS A 124 13.26 -3.55 3.84
CA LYS A 124 11.89 -3.08 4.10
C LYS A 124 11.83 -2.35 5.44
N ASN A 125 10.79 -1.53 5.59
CA ASN A 125 10.45 -0.98 6.89
C ASN A 125 9.67 -2.01 7.69
N ASP A 126 9.88 -2.03 8.99
CA ASP A 126 9.07 -2.81 9.91
C ASP A 126 7.62 -2.29 9.89
N LEU A 127 6.68 -3.19 9.66
CA LEU A 127 5.25 -2.88 9.65
C LEU A 127 4.62 -3.02 11.04
N ASN A 128 5.35 -3.56 12.02
CA ASN A 128 4.91 -3.70 13.39
C ASN A 128 4.85 -2.34 14.11
N PHE A 129 4.04 -2.25 15.14
CA PHE A 129 3.88 -1.02 15.93
C PHE A 129 5.21 -0.55 16.55
N GLU A 130 6.09 -1.49 16.93
CA GLU A 130 7.37 -1.21 17.57
C GLU A 130 8.43 -0.61 16.63
N LYS A 131 8.27 -0.74 15.30
CA LYS A 131 9.20 -0.22 14.27
C LYS A 131 10.66 -0.49 14.58
N GLN A 132 11.00 -1.74 14.86
CA GLN A 132 12.33 -2.17 15.32
C GLN A 132 13.43 -1.96 14.29
N PHE A 133 13.06 -1.94 12.99
CA PHE A 133 13.98 -1.70 11.88
C PHE A 133 13.35 -0.88 10.76
N PHE A 134 14.19 -0.32 9.91
CA PHE A 134 13.80 0.42 8.72
C PHE A 134 14.66 0.00 7.51
N ASN A 135 14.22 0.36 6.32
CA ASN A 135 14.95 0.08 5.08
C ASN A 135 16.34 0.74 5.10
N GLY A 136 17.39 -0.07 5.06
CA GLY A 136 18.78 0.37 5.17
C GLY A 136 19.41 0.16 6.54
N LYS A 137 18.63 -0.23 7.59
CA LYS A 137 19.21 -0.52 8.91
C LYS A 137 20.11 -1.74 8.84
N MET A 138 21.36 -1.57 9.27
CA MET A 138 22.35 -2.63 9.27
C MET A 138 22.41 -3.33 10.64
N GLY A 139 22.71 -4.62 10.60
CA GLY A 139 22.92 -5.44 11.79
C GLY A 139 23.86 -6.61 11.50
N VAL A 140 24.12 -7.40 12.50
CA VAL A 140 24.99 -8.58 12.42
C VAL A 140 24.19 -9.81 12.82
N ILE A 141 24.30 -10.88 12.07
CA ILE A 141 23.66 -12.15 12.39
C ILE A 141 24.25 -12.69 13.71
N SER A 142 23.41 -12.82 14.73
CA SER A 142 23.80 -13.36 16.05
C SER A 142 23.57 -14.85 16.17
N SER A 143 22.49 -15.36 15.58
CA SER A 143 22.13 -16.79 15.59
C SER A 143 21.35 -17.16 14.34
N LEU A 144 21.48 -18.39 13.88
CA LEU A 144 20.79 -18.97 12.72
C LEU A 144 20.37 -20.41 13.01
N THR A 145 19.15 -20.72 12.62
CA THR A 145 18.65 -22.08 12.47
C THR A 145 18.08 -22.29 11.07
N GLU A 146 17.47 -23.41 10.76
CA GLU A 146 16.84 -23.64 9.45
C GLU A 146 15.70 -22.67 9.14
N LYS A 147 15.02 -22.14 10.17
CA LYS A 147 13.84 -21.29 10.01
C LYS A 147 13.85 -20.01 10.86
N GLU A 148 14.88 -19.79 11.64
CA GLU A 148 15.00 -18.59 12.48
C GLU A 148 16.28 -17.84 12.13
N ILE A 149 16.21 -16.54 12.07
CA ILE A 149 17.30 -15.62 11.86
C ILE A 149 17.26 -14.55 12.93
N PHE A 150 18.31 -14.41 13.72
CA PHE A 150 18.43 -13.35 14.71
C PHE A 150 19.48 -12.33 14.27
N VAL A 151 19.10 -11.06 14.27
CA VAL A 151 19.96 -9.93 13.94
C VAL A 151 20.19 -9.09 15.17
N HIS A 152 21.46 -8.89 15.51
CA HIS A 152 21.89 -7.99 16.57
C HIS A 152 22.24 -6.62 15.99
N PHE A 153 21.75 -5.56 16.61
CA PHE A 153 22.08 -4.15 16.33
C PHE A 153 23.10 -3.67 17.38
N PRO A 154 24.41 -3.58 17.05
CA PRO A 154 25.45 -3.27 18.04
C PRO A 154 25.29 -1.88 18.70
N GLU A 155 24.77 -0.89 17.95
CA GLU A 155 24.61 0.48 18.44
C GLU A 155 23.48 0.61 19.48
N GLU A 156 22.44 -0.23 19.36
CA GLU A 156 21.28 -0.24 20.26
C GLU A 156 21.39 -1.37 21.31
N ASN A 157 22.39 -2.25 21.19
CA ASN A 157 22.54 -3.47 21.97
C ASN A 157 21.23 -4.29 22.02
N LYS A 158 20.53 -4.38 20.88
CA LYS A 158 19.25 -5.05 20.73
C LYS A 158 19.36 -6.19 19.72
N THR A 159 18.77 -7.33 20.02
CA THR A 159 18.63 -8.46 19.10
C THR A 159 17.16 -8.67 18.76
N ILE A 160 16.87 -8.91 17.50
CA ILE A 160 15.51 -9.19 17.03
C ILE A 160 15.48 -10.47 16.20
N GLU A 161 14.37 -11.20 16.24
CA GLU A 161 14.06 -12.24 15.26
C GLU A 161 13.58 -11.60 13.97
N VAL A 162 14.10 -12.06 12.82
CA VAL A 162 13.71 -11.59 11.51
C VAL A 162 12.53 -12.40 11.00
N GLU A 163 11.37 -11.80 10.90
CA GLU A 163 10.20 -12.43 10.30
C GLU A 163 10.29 -12.42 8.77
N ARG A 164 9.65 -13.42 8.12
CA ARG A 164 9.48 -13.42 6.66
C ARG A 164 8.53 -12.30 6.25
N TYR A 165 8.84 -11.63 5.16
CA TYR A 165 8.04 -10.58 4.54
C TYR A 165 7.41 -11.10 3.25
N GLU A 166 6.17 -10.72 2.98
CA GLU A 166 5.46 -11.04 1.75
C GLU A 166 5.50 -9.86 0.78
N TRP A 167 6.08 -10.08 -0.40
CA TRP A 167 5.98 -9.17 -1.55
C TRP A 167 4.85 -9.65 -2.44
N GLN A 168 4.05 -8.71 -2.94
CA GLN A 168 2.92 -8.97 -3.81
C GLN A 168 3.21 -8.49 -5.23
N ASN A 169 3.00 -9.35 -6.23
CA ASN A 169 2.93 -8.93 -7.62
C ASN A 169 1.50 -8.45 -7.88
N ILE A 170 1.35 -7.15 -8.12
CA ILE A 170 0.05 -6.50 -8.26
C ILE A 170 -0.14 -6.10 -9.72
N ARG A 171 -1.26 -6.53 -10.30
CA ARG A 171 -1.74 -6.06 -11.59
C ARG A 171 -2.82 -5.00 -11.35
N TYR A 172 -2.67 -3.87 -12.02
CA TYR A 172 -3.71 -2.85 -12.03
C TYR A 172 -4.68 -3.12 -13.17
N LYS A 173 -5.96 -3.19 -12.86
CA LYS A 173 -7.04 -3.31 -13.84
C LYS A 173 -7.98 -2.12 -13.71
N VAL A 174 -8.46 -1.61 -14.83
CA VAL A 174 -9.59 -0.68 -14.81
C VAL A 174 -10.85 -1.51 -14.66
N ASN A 175 -11.62 -1.25 -13.62
CA ASN A 175 -12.95 -1.81 -13.49
C ASN A 175 -13.84 -1.19 -14.57
N GLU A 176 -14.38 -2.01 -15.46
CA GLU A 176 -15.18 -1.51 -16.58
C GLU A 176 -16.47 -0.82 -16.13
N ASN A 177 -16.99 -1.17 -14.97
CA ASN A 177 -18.24 -0.63 -14.44
C ASN A 177 -18.02 0.66 -13.65
N THR A 178 -16.98 0.70 -12.79
CA THR A 178 -16.70 1.86 -11.92
C THR A 178 -15.71 2.83 -12.51
N LYS A 179 -14.98 2.43 -13.59
CA LYS A 179 -13.84 3.15 -14.18
C LYS A 179 -12.72 3.46 -13.18
N GLU A 180 -12.73 2.82 -12.03
CA GLU A 180 -11.66 2.91 -11.03
C GLU A 180 -10.56 1.89 -11.30
N ILE A 181 -9.35 2.23 -10.88
CA ILE A 181 -8.21 1.30 -10.94
C ILE A 181 -8.29 0.37 -9.73
N GLU A 182 -8.40 -0.92 -10.00
CA GLU A 182 -8.35 -1.99 -8.99
C GLU A 182 -7.00 -2.68 -8.99
N GLU A 183 -6.56 -3.07 -7.80
CA GLU A 183 -5.35 -3.87 -7.59
C GLU A 183 -5.74 -5.36 -7.52
N GLU A 184 -5.14 -6.18 -8.38
CA GLU A 184 -5.25 -7.63 -8.33
C GLU A 184 -3.91 -8.23 -7.95
N ILE A 185 -3.85 -8.97 -6.84
CA ILE A 185 -2.65 -9.73 -6.48
C ILE A 185 -2.60 -10.98 -7.39
N ILE A 186 -1.60 -11.04 -8.27
CA ILE A 186 -1.42 -12.13 -9.21
C ILE A 186 -0.39 -13.16 -8.74
N GLY A 187 0.44 -12.82 -7.77
CA GLY A 187 1.40 -13.73 -7.14
C GLY A 187 2.05 -13.12 -5.92
N THR A 188 2.71 -13.95 -5.11
CA THR A 188 3.42 -13.55 -3.91
C THR A 188 4.81 -14.17 -3.84
N PHE A 189 5.74 -13.46 -3.20
CA PHE A 189 7.10 -13.89 -2.92
C PHE A 189 7.35 -13.65 -1.42
N VAL A 190 7.52 -14.73 -0.64
CA VAL A 190 7.70 -14.66 0.81
C VAL A 190 9.13 -15.05 1.16
N HIS A 191 9.89 -14.10 1.72
CA HIS A 191 11.28 -14.32 2.11
C HIS A 191 11.69 -13.43 3.28
N TYR A 192 12.87 -13.67 3.85
CA TYR A 192 13.43 -12.79 4.86
C TYR A 192 13.84 -11.45 4.23
N PRO A 193 13.42 -10.29 4.78
CA PRO A 193 13.64 -8.97 4.16
C PRO A 193 15.03 -8.41 4.45
N ILE A 194 16.07 -9.24 4.33
CA ILE A 194 17.47 -8.91 4.58
C ILE A 194 18.37 -9.36 3.43
N LYS A 195 19.49 -8.70 3.28
CA LYS A 195 20.56 -9.09 2.36
C LYS A 195 21.93 -8.84 2.95
N LEU A 196 22.98 -9.47 2.42
CA LEU A 196 24.37 -9.17 2.79
C LEU A 196 24.68 -7.68 2.54
N ALA A 197 25.40 -7.06 3.44
CA ALA A 197 25.63 -5.62 3.48
C ALA A 197 27.07 -5.20 3.74
N TRP A 198 28.06 -5.95 3.30
CA TRP A 198 29.44 -5.46 3.28
C TRP A 198 29.69 -4.52 2.10
N ALA A 199 29.01 -4.76 0.98
CA ALA A 199 29.05 -3.87 -0.17
C ALA A 199 27.69 -3.78 -0.88
N ILE A 200 27.42 -2.62 -1.48
CA ILE A 200 26.23 -2.34 -2.31
C ILE A 200 26.61 -1.33 -3.40
N THR A 201 25.87 -1.33 -4.50
CA THR A 201 26.10 -0.28 -5.51
C THR A 201 25.47 1.04 -5.12
N VAL A 202 26.05 2.16 -5.59
CA VAL A 202 25.51 3.51 -5.40
C VAL A 202 24.05 3.60 -5.85
N HIS A 203 23.70 3.00 -6.99
CA HIS A 203 22.30 2.97 -7.47
C HIS A 203 21.36 2.23 -6.53
N LYS A 204 21.75 1.04 -6.07
CA LYS A 204 20.93 0.26 -5.12
C LYS A 204 20.87 0.91 -3.73
N SER A 205 21.76 1.85 -3.42
CA SER A 205 21.74 2.62 -2.16
C SER A 205 20.79 3.82 -2.19
N GLN A 206 20.16 4.13 -3.33
CA GLN A 206 19.19 5.21 -3.40
C GLN A 206 18.02 4.96 -2.44
N GLY A 207 17.64 6.01 -1.69
CA GLY A 207 16.62 5.91 -0.64
C GLY A 207 17.12 5.40 0.71
N LEU A 208 18.35 4.83 0.78
CA LEU A 208 18.95 4.36 2.02
C LEU A 208 19.74 5.48 2.72
N THR A 209 20.02 5.28 4.00
CA THR A 209 20.82 6.18 4.82
C THR A 209 21.80 5.35 5.64
N PHE A 210 23.07 5.76 5.66
CA PHE A 210 24.13 5.08 6.38
C PHE A 210 24.81 6.01 7.38
N ASP A 211 25.13 5.48 8.55
CA ASP A 211 25.97 6.18 9.52
C ASP A 211 27.45 6.08 9.16
N LYS A 212 27.86 4.95 8.54
CA LYS A 212 29.25 4.67 8.15
C LYS A 212 29.30 4.03 6.75
N ALA A 213 30.03 4.64 5.83
CA ALA A 213 30.24 4.05 4.50
C ALA A 213 31.65 4.36 3.97
N ALA A 214 32.24 3.37 3.28
CA ALA A 214 33.46 3.52 2.52
C ALA A 214 33.11 3.64 1.03
N LEU A 215 33.52 4.73 0.39
CA LEU A 215 33.23 5.00 -1.02
C LEU A 215 34.41 4.59 -1.90
N ASP A 216 34.14 3.69 -2.84
CA ASP A 216 35.08 3.37 -3.90
C ASP A 216 34.91 4.32 -5.08
N VAL A 217 35.71 5.37 -5.06
CA VAL A 217 35.71 6.44 -6.08
C VAL A 217 36.87 6.26 -7.11
N SER A 218 37.52 5.09 -7.14
CA SER A 218 38.66 4.81 -8.00
C SER A 218 38.33 4.78 -9.49
N GLN A 219 37.10 4.44 -9.84
CA GLN A 219 36.61 4.47 -11.23
C GLN A 219 35.75 5.72 -11.45
N VAL A 220 35.82 6.26 -12.66
CA VAL A 220 35.11 7.49 -13.04
C VAL A 220 33.64 7.36 -12.72
N PHE A 221 33.18 8.17 -11.78
CA PHE A 221 31.74 8.34 -11.54
C PHE A 221 31.10 9.05 -12.75
N ALA A 222 29.98 8.56 -13.19
CA ALA A 222 29.14 9.33 -14.09
C ALA A 222 28.66 10.62 -13.38
N PRO A 223 28.35 11.69 -14.13
CA PRO A 223 27.85 12.95 -13.57
C PRO A 223 26.76 12.72 -12.52
N GLY A 224 26.88 13.37 -11.37
CA GLY A 224 25.92 13.25 -10.26
C GLY A 224 26.09 12.02 -9.33
N GLN A 225 26.83 10.98 -9.72
CA GLN A 225 26.98 9.77 -8.88
C GLN A 225 27.73 10.04 -7.58
N ALA A 226 28.72 10.94 -7.59
CA ALA A 226 29.45 11.34 -6.39
C ALA A 226 28.50 11.97 -5.35
N TYR A 227 27.62 12.88 -5.78
CA TYR A 227 26.58 13.45 -4.93
C TYR A 227 25.65 12.35 -4.38
N VAL A 228 25.17 11.44 -5.23
CA VAL A 228 24.28 10.35 -4.80
C VAL A 228 24.92 9.48 -3.74
N ALA A 229 26.21 9.14 -3.91
CA ALA A 229 26.94 8.31 -2.95
C ALA A 229 27.16 9.03 -1.61
N LEU A 230 27.70 10.24 -1.65
CA LEU A 230 28.01 11.04 -0.45
C LEU A 230 26.71 11.41 0.29
N SER A 231 25.65 11.77 -0.41
CA SER A 231 24.36 12.12 0.19
C SER A 231 23.67 10.94 0.92
N ARG A 232 24.17 9.72 0.82
CA ARG A 232 23.70 8.57 1.63
C ARG A 232 24.17 8.65 3.09
N LEU A 233 25.24 9.35 3.37
CA LEU A 233 25.79 9.51 4.72
C LEU A 233 25.08 10.62 5.51
N ARG A 234 25.05 10.46 6.84
CA ARG A 234 24.53 11.49 7.75
C ARG A 234 25.53 12.58 8.09
N SER A 235 26.83 12.25 8.10
CA SER A 235 27.91 13.18 8.45
C SER A 235 29.25 12.75 7.86
N LEU A 236 30.20 13.68 7.81
CA LEU A 236 31.59 13.41 7.41
C LEU A 236 32.28 12.40 8.32
N LYS A 237 31.91 12.30 9.60
CA LYS A 237 32.51 11.36 10.56
C LYS A 237 32.36 9.90 10.18
N GLY A 238 31.33 9.57 9.39
CA GLY A 238 31.10 8.23 8.88
C GLY A 238 31.70 7.96 7.50
N LEU A 239 32.36 8.94 6.89
CA LEU A 239 32.91 8.85 5.55
C LEU A 239 34.33 8.22 5.57
N ILE A 240 34.56 7.27 4.65
CA ILE A 240 35.89 6.83 4.21
C ILE A 240 35.91 6.87 2.68
N LEU A 241 36.96 7.42 2.10
CA LEU A 241 37.25 7.35 0.68
C LEU A 241 38.38 6.33 0.44
N LEU A 242 38.13 5.34 -0.40
CA LEU A 242 39.17 4.31 -0.72
C LEU A 242 40.25 4.85 -1.68
N SER A 243 39.97 5.98 -2.33
CA SER A 243 40.92 6.70 -3.17
C SER A 243 40.60 8.21 -3.16
N PRO A 244 41.57 9.09 -3.46
CA PRO A 244 41.31 10.53 -3.51
C PRO A 244 40.27 10.89 -4.56
N LEU A 245 39.41 11.83 -4.20
CA LEU A 245 38.43 12.41 -5.12
C LEU A 245 39.18 13.38 -6.08
N ARG A 246 38.97 13.22 -7.38
CA ARG A 246 39.56 14.08 -8.41
C ARG A 246 38.53 15.00 -9.02
N MET A 247 38.86 16.27 -9.24
CA MET A 247 37.99 17.26 -9.84
C MET A 247 37.46 16.85 -11.24
N ASN A 248 38.27 16.15 -12.03
CA ASN A 248 37.95 15.82 -13.43
C ASN A 248 36.83 14.79 -13.64
N GLY A 249 36.22 14.26 -12.57
CA GLY A 249 35.11 13.30 -12.64
C GLY A 249 33.83 13.75 -11.91
N ILE A 250 33.80 15.01 -11.44
CA ILE A 250 32.72 15.52 -10.58
C ILE A 250 31.92 16.60 -11.35
N SER A 251 31.60 16.38 -12.61
CA SER A 251 30.70 17.27 -13.31
C SER A 251 29.26 16.77 -13.27
N SER A 252 28.30 17.65 -13.15
CA SER A 252 26.92 17.38 -13.46
C SER A 252 26.66 17.72 -14.94
N ASP A 253 25.67 17.10 -15.53
CA ASP A 253 25.27 17.39 -16.90
C ASP A 253 24.70 18.82 -16.99
N GLU A 254 25.26 19.64 -17.88
CA GLU A 254 24.87 21.05 -18.04
C GLU A 254 23.38 21.20 -18.45
N GLU A 255 22.87 20.29 -19.28
CA GLU A 255 21.46 20.35 -19.70
C GLU A 255 20.53 20.08 -18.52
N VAL A 256 20.92 19.17 -17.60
CA VAL A 256 20.15 18.92 -16.38
C VAL A 256 20.21 20.12 -15.45
N LEU A 257 21.37 20.78 -15.31
CA LEU A 257 21.50 21.99 -14.50
C LEU A 257 20.65 23.13 -15.04
N ASN A 258 20.70 23.38 -16.36
CA ASN A 258 19.90 24.40 -17.03
C ASN A 258 18.39 24.12 -16.89
N TYR A 259 17.97 22.83 -16.99
CA TYR A 259 16.58 22.47 -16.74
C TYR A 259 16.17 22.73 -15.29
N ALA A 260 17.07 22.45 -14.34
CA ALA A 260 16.82 22.65 -12.90
C ALA A 260 16.66 24.15 -12.52
N GLU A 261 17.17 25.08 -13.32
CA GLU A 261 16.95 26.51 -13.11
C GLU A 261 15.48 26.93 -13.31
N ASN A 262 14.69 26.13 -14.05
CA ASN A 262 13.27 26.39 -14.29
C ASN A 262 12.35 26.00 -13.10
N LYS A 263 12.91 25.84 -11.91
CA LYS A 263 12.09 25.55 -10.72
C LYS A 263 11.15 26.71 -10.41
N ALA A 264 9.91 26.34 -10.05
CA ALA A 264 8.90 27.32 -9.73
C ALA A 264 9.26 28.05 -8.43
N SER A 265 9.10 29.39 -8.44
CA SER A 265 9.17 30.19 -7.22
C SER A 265 8.00 29.88 -6.28
N GLU A 266 8.13 30.23 -5.00
CA GLU A 266 7.05 30.04 -4.03
C GLU A 266 5.76 30.75 -4.46
N GLU A 267 5.86 31.94 -5.05
CA GLU A 267 4.71 32.69 -5.57
C GLU A 267 4.01 31.95 -6.69
N ILE A 268 4.77 31.36 -7.64
CA ILE A 268 4.22 30.54 -8.73
C ILE A 268 3.54 29.30 -8.14
N LEU A 269 4.14 28.66 -7.13
CA LEU A 269 3.58 27.47 -6.49
C LEU A 269 2.27 27.81 -5.78
N GLN A 270 2.19 28.90 -5.01
CA GLN A 270 0.98 29.33 -4.34
C GLN A 270 -0.13 29.70 -5.33
N HIS A 271 0.21 30.44 -6.40
CA HIS A 271 -0.76 30.77 -7.45
C HIS A 271 -1.28 29.53 -8.16
N SER A 272 -0.38 28.61 -8.52
CA SER A 272 -0.76 27.34 -9.17
C SER A 272 -1.62 26.48 -8.24
N LEU A 273 -1.29 26.39 -6.95
CA LEU A 273 -2.08 25.65 -5.97
C LEU A 273 -3.50 26.22 -5.87
N ALA A 274 -3.65 27.54 -5.79
CA ALA A 274 -4.96 28.18 -5.74
C ALA A 274 -5.78 27.87 -7.01
N LYS A 275 -5.19 28.02 -8.19
CA LYS A 275 -5.82 27.72 -9.48
C LYS A 275 -6.22 26.24 -9.60
N GLU A 276 -5.31 25.33 -9.28
CA GLU A 276 -5.57 23.88 -9.37
C GLU A 276 -6.58 23.42 -8.31
N THR A 277 -6.65 24.08 -7.16
CA THR A 277 -7.68 23.84 -6.16
C THR A 277 -9.08 24.15 -6.70
N LEU A 278 -9.24 25.29 -7.38
CA LEU A 278 -10.53 25.65 -8.01
C LEU A 278 -10.89 24.68 -9.14
N PHE A 279 -9.92 24.30 -9.96
CA PHE A 279 -10.12 23.33 -11.04
C PHE A 279 -10.50 21.94 -10.49
N PHE A 280 -9.80 21.48 -9.45
CA PHE A 280 -10.12 20.23 -8.76
C PHE A 280 -11.53 20.26 -8.15
N TRP A 281 -11.90 21.41 -7.54
CA TRP A 281 -13.23 21.57 -6.97
C TRP A 281 -14.31 21.49 -8.05
N LEU A 282 -14.18 22.30 -9.12
CA LEU A 282 -15.12 22.29 -10.24
C LEU A 282 -15.27 20.87 -10.83
N ASN A 283 -14.17 20.20 -11.15
CA ASN A 283 -14.22 18.86 -11.73
C ASN A 283 -14.88 17.85 -10.79
N THR A 284 -14.60 17.94 -9.49
CA THR A 284 -15.25 17.08 -8.48
C THR A 284 -16.74 17.32 -8.44
N LEU A 285 -17.18 18.57 -8.49
CA LEU A 285 -18.60 18.93 -8.54
C LEU A 285 -19.25 18.41 -9.82
N LEU A 286 -18.67 18.68 -10.99
CA LEU A 286 -19.21 18.22 -12.28
C LEU A 286 -19.36 16.70 -12.31
N ASN A 287 -18.34 15.95 -11.88
CA ASN A 287 -18.40 14.49 -11.83
C ASN A 287 -19.43 13.97 -10.82
N SER A 288 -19.63 14.69 -9.71
CA SER A 288 -20.54 14.26 -8.65
C SER A 288 -22.01 14.51 -8.98
N PHE A 289 -22.29 15.45 -9.87
CA PHE A 289 -23.65 15.76 -10.34
C PHE A 289 -23.95 15.18 -11.74
N ASP A 290 -23.02 14.45 -12.36
CA ASP A 290 -23.29 13.76 -13.65
C ASP A 290 -23.89 12.37 -13.40
N PHE A 291 -25.20 12.26 -13.61
CA PHE A 291 -25.97 11.02 -13.45
C PHE A 291 -26.27 10.31 -14.78
N LYS A 292 -25.57 10.67 -15.88
CA LYS A 292 -25.86 10.10 -17.21
C LYS A 292 -25.63 8.59 -17.26
N GLU A 293 -24.51 8.10 -16.68
CA GLU A 293 -24.20 6.67 -16.61
C GLU A 293 -25.30 5.92 -15.83
N LEU A 294 -25.67 6.42 -14.67
CA LEU A 294 -26.74 5.84 -13.86
C LEU A 294 -28.08 5.83 -14.60
N GLY A 295 -28.45 6.94 -15.25
CA GLY A 295 -29.67 7.04 -16.05
C GLY A 295 -29.68 6.08 -17.24
N GLN A 296 -28.52 5.89 -17.90
CA GLN A 296 -28.42 4.93 -18.99
C GLN A 296 -28.58 3.49 -18.50
N GLU A 297 -28.02 3.15 -17.34
CA GLU A 297 -28.12 1.79 -16.81
C GLU A 297 -29.56 1.47 -16.34
N TRP A 298 -30.25 2.42 -15.70
CA TRP A 298 -31.69 2.27 -15.41
C TRP A 298 -32.52 2.10 -16.67
N ARG A 299 -32.18 2.79 -17.75
CA ARG A 299 -32.85 2.63 -19.06
C ARG A 299 -32.57 1.24 -19.65
N ASN A 300 -31.34 0.77 -19.62
CA ASN A 300 -30.94 -0.56 -20.07
C ASN A 300 -31.70 -1.64 -19.29
N HIS A 301 -31.79 -1.48 -17.98
CA HIS A 301 -32.54 -2.37 -17.10
C HIS A 301 -34.03 -2.40 -17.46
N LEU A 302 -34.66 -1.24 -17.65
CA LEU A 302 -36.06 -1.18 -18.08
C LEU A 302 -36.29 -1.85 -19.45
N PHE A 303 -35.42 -1.63 -20.42
CA PHE A 303 -35.51 -2.28 -21.74
C PHE A 303 -35.29 -3.79 -21.71
N SER A 304 -34.52 -4.31 -20.74
CA SER A 304 -34.25 -5.74 -20.61
C SER A 304 -35.54 -6.56 -20.38
N TYR A 305 -36.62 -5.95 -19.85
CA TYR A 305 -37.90 -6.61 -19.67
C TYR A 305 -38.61 -6.96 -21.00
N ASN A 306 -38.31 -6.23 -22.08
CA ASN A 306 -38.91 -6.49 -23.41
C ASN A 306 -38.46 -7.81 -24.05
N SER A 307 -37.28 -8.31 -23.64
CA SER A 307 -36.73 -9.58 -24.11
C SER A 307 -37.06 -10.79 -23.23
N GLU A 308 -37.76 -10.55 -22.10
CA GLU A 308 -38.14 -11.60 -21.17
C GLU A 308 -39.32 -12.45 -21.64
N ALA A 309 -39.26 -13.76 -21.35
CA ALA A 309 -40.38 -14.65 -21.62
C ALA A 309 -41.62 -14.22 -20.77
N PRO A 310 -42.84 -14.33 -21.31
CA PRO A 310 -44.07 -13.87 -20.62
C PRO A 310 -44.31 -14.49 -19.23
N LYS A 311 -43.71 -15.68 -18.99
CA LYS A 311 -43.79 -16.39 -17.70
C LYS A 311 -42.56 -16.22 -16.82
N SER A 312 -41.62 -15.37 -17.20
CA SER A 312 -40.41 -15.10 -16.39
C SER A 312 -40.82 -14.43 -15.06
N PRO A 313 -40.28 -14.86 -13.90
CA PRO A 313 -40.52 -14.19 -12.63
C PRO A 313 -40.16 -12.70 -12.66
N LYS A 314 -39.13 -12.31 -13.47
CA LYS A 314 -38.68 -10.93 -13.65
C LYS A 314 -39.79 -10.01 -14.15
N THR A 315 -40.65 -10.49 -15.07
CA THR A 315 -41.71 -9.66 -15.68
C THR A 315 -42.69 -9.04 -14.68
N LYS A 316 -42.88 -9.66 -13.50
CA LYS A 316 -43.71 -9.14 -12.40
C LYS A 316 -43.16 -7.85 -11.80
N HIS A 317 -41.90 -7.52 -12.04
CA HIS A 317 -41.24 -6.35 -11.46
C HIS A 317 -41.09 -5.18 -12.45
N ASN A 318 -41.70 -5.28 -13.64
CA ASN A 318 -41.61 -4.26 -14.69
C ASN A 318 -42.12 -2.88 -14.23
N ASP A 319 -43.30 -2.84 -13.57
CA ASP A 319 -43.88 -1.57 -13.08
C ASP A 319 -43.00 -0.92 -12.03
N TRP A 320 -42.38 -1.73 -11.13
CA TRP A 320 -41.41 -1.23 -10.17
C TRP A 320 -40.17 -0.64 -10.88
N ALA A 321 -39.61 -1.33 -11.87
CA ALA A 321 -38.45 -0.86 -12.63
C ALA A 321 -38.76 0.45 -13.36
N LYS A 322 -39.97 0.57 -13.94
CA LYS A 322 -40.42 1.79 -14.60
C LYS A 322 -40.49 2.96 -13.62
N ILE A 323 -41.07 2.76 -12.45
CA ILE A 323 -41.20 3.82 -11.41
C ILE A 323 -39.79 4.31 -10.99
N GLN A 324 -38.83 3.41 -10.78
CA GLN A 324 -37.47 3.82 -10.37
C GLN A 324 -36.74 4.51 -11.53
N HIS A 325 -36.85 3.98 -12.75
CA HIS A 325 -36.32 4.62 -13.96
C HIS A 325 -36.84 6.05 -14.11
N ASP A 326 -38.17 6.26 -14.00
CA ASP A 326 -38.78 7.57 -14.20
C ASP A 326 -38.27 8.58 -13.17
N LYS A 327 -38.12 8.18 -11.88
CA LYS A 327 -37.52 9.02 -10.84
C LYS A 327 -36.09 9.45 -11.19
N ILE A 328 -35.25 8.53 -11.73
CA ILE A 328 -33.89 8.87 -12.15
C ILE A 328 -33.93 9.74 -13.41
N ALA A 329 -34.78 9.46 -14.37
CA ALA A 329 -34.92 10.26 -15.58
C ALA A 329 -35.32 11.73 -15.28
N GLU A 330 -36.17 11.97 -14.29
CA GLU A 330 -36.59 13.30 -13.86
C GLU A 330 -35.44 14.18 -13.36
N ILE A 331 -34.37 13.61 -12.82
CA ILE A 331 -33.20 14.37 -12.30
C ILE A 331 -32.10 14.62 -13.34
N LEU A 332 -32.14 13.97 -14.51
CA LEU A 332 -31.03 14.07 -15.50
C LEU A 332 -30.95 15.47 -16.14
N GLU A 333 -32.09 16.04 -16.57
CA GLU A 333 -32.11 17.38 -17.15
C GLU A 333 -31.75 18.48 -16.13
N PRO A 334 -32.33 18.50 -14.90
CA PRO A 334 -31.87 19.40 -13.84
C PRO A 334 -30.41 19.29 -13.50
N SER A 335 -29.85 18.08 -13.48
CA SER A 335 -28.40 17.82 -13.28
C SER A 335 -27.56 18.51 -14.36
N GLY A 336 -27.89 18.30 -15.64
CA GLY A 336 -27.20 18.94 -16.75
C GLY A 336 -27.24 20.48 -16.70
N LYS A 337 -28.39 21.05 -16.34
CA LYS A 337 -28.55 22.51 -16.14
C LYS A 337 -27.70 23.02 -14.98
N PHE A 338 -27.66 22.27 -13.87
CA PHE A 338 -26.85 22.63 -12.72
C PHE A 338 -25.34 22.58 -13.03
N MET A 339 -24.87 21.53 -13.73
CA MET A 339 -23.47 21.46 -14.17
C MET A 339 -23.09 22.64 -15.07
N SER A 340 -23.96 23.03 -16.02
CA SER A 340 -23.75 24.20 -16.87
C SER A 340 -23.73 25.51 -16.07
N GLN A 341 -24.55 25.61 -15.02
CA GLN A 341 -24.52 26.74 -14.09
C GLN A 341 -23.21 26.81 -13.31
N LEU A 342 -22.74 25.67 -12.76
CA LEU A 342 -21.44 25.61 -12.06
C LEU A 342 -20.30 26.07 -12.96
N GLN A 343 -20.23 25.58 -14.21
CA GLN A 343 -19.21 26.00 -15.15
C GLN A 343 -19.22 27.52 -15.33
N LYS A 344 -20.38 28.16 -15.51
CA LYS A 344 -20.48 29.61 -15.65
C LYS A 344 -20.02 30.35 -14.39
N ILE A 345 -20.36 29.85 -13.20
CA ILE A 345 -19.95 30.47 -11.93
C ILE A 345 -18.44 30.41 -11.75
N PHE A 346 -17.81 29.28 -12.08
CA PHE A 346 -16.37 29.11 -11.93
C PHE A 346 -15.52 29.83 -13.02
N TYR A 347 -16.13 30.22 -14.14
CA TYR A 347 -15.49 31.04 -15.16
C TYR A 347 -15.59 32.55 -14.87
N ASP A 348 -16.33 32.94 -13.82
CA ASP A 348 -16.39 34.35 -13.39
C ASP A 348 -15.07 34.72 -12.69
N GLU A 349 -14.48 35.86 -13.09
CA GLU A 349 -13.24 36.37 -12.48
C GLU A 349 -13.41 36.69 -10.97
N ASN A 350 -14.63 37.00 -10.54
CA ASN A 350 -14.99 37.30 -9.15
C ASN A 350 -15.78 36.15 -8.52
N LEU A 351 -15.19 34.94 -8.50
CA LEU A 351 -15.82 33.76 -7.93
C LEU A 351 -16.24 33.97 -6.47
N ASP A 352 -17.54 33.96 -6.20
CA ASP A 352 -18.07 33.96 -4.83
C ASP A 352 -18.18 32.52 -4.30
N ILE A 353 -17.20 32.13 -3.47
CA ILE A 353 -17.12 30.82 -2.85
C ILE A 353 -18.34 30.49 -1.99
N LYS A 354 -18.93 31.50 -1.31
CA LYS A 354 -20.13 31.30 -0.48
C LYS A 354 -21.36 31.01 -1.34
N PHE A 355 -21.48 31.72 -2.46
CA PHE A 355 -22.55 31.46 -3.42
C PHE A 355 -22.45 30.06 -4.03
N VAL A 356 -21.22 29.60 -4.38
CA VAL A 356 -21.02 28.21 -4.82
C VAL A 356 -21.51 27.23 -3.75
N LYS A 357 -21.17 27.47 -2.48
CA LYS A 357 -21.64 26.61 -1.39
C LYS A 357 -23.16 26.56 -1.29
N GLU A 358 -23.82 27.70 -1.29
CA GLU A 358 -25.30 27.77 -1.23
C GLU A 358 -25.94 26.99 -2.39
N ARG A 359 -25.40 27.14 -3.60
CA ARG A 359 -25.88 26.41 -4.79
C ARG A 359 -25.65 24.91 -4.68
N CYS A 360 -24.46 24.50 -4.18
CA CYS A 360 -24.15 23.09 -3.97
C CYS A 360 -25.00 22.46 -2.86
N ASP A 361 -25.24 23.16 -1.76
CA ASP A 361 -26.09 22.67 -0.67
C ASP A 361 -27.55 22.50 -1.15
N ALA A 362 -28.10 23.44 -1.91
CA ALA A 362 -29.45 23.33 -2.49
C ALA A 362 -29.53 22.16 -3.49
N ALA A 363 -28.55 22.02 -4.37
CA ALA A 363 -28.48 20.92 -5.33
C ALA A 363 -28.32 19.56 -4.62
N TYR A 364 -27.47 19.48 -3.59
CA TYR A 364 -27.35 18.28 -2.76
C TYR A 364 -28.70 17.85 -2.18
N GLN A 365 -29.46 18.75 -1.56
CA GLN A 365 -30.75 18.45 -0.98
C GLN A 365 -31.74 17.90 -2.03
N TYR A 366 -31.76 18.52 -3.21
CA TYR A 366 -32.66 18.15 -4.30
C TYR A 366 -32.32 16.74 -4.85
N PHE A 367 -31.09 16.51 -5.24
CA PHE A 367 -30.68 15.25 -5.87
C PHE A 367 -30.57 14.09 -4.88
N PHE A 368 -30.03 14.34 -3.67
CA PHE A 368 -29.87 13.32 -2.66
C PHE A 368 -31.19 12.66 -2.29
N LYS A 369 -32.26 13.42 -2.13
CA LYS A 369 -33.59 12.88 -1.76
C LYS A 369 -34.04 11.82 -2.76
N THR A 370 -33.95 12.08 -4.04
CA THR A 370 -34.35 11.13 -5.10
C THR A 370 -33.45 9.93 -5.14
N LEU A 371 -32.11 10.14 -5.15
CA LEU A 371 -31.15 9.05 -5.19
C LEU A 371 -31.22 8.14 -3.96
N ASP A 372 -31.42 8.71 -2.77
CA ASP A 372 -31.56 7.98 -1.50
C ASP A 372 -32.80 7.13 -1.47
N THR A 373 -33.95 7.67 -1.98
CA THR A 373 -35.21 6.92 -2.09
C THR A 373 -35.07 5.76 -3.07
N VAL A 374 -34.46 5.98 -4.25
CA VAL A 374 -34.25 4.91 -5.24
C VAL A 374 -33.28 3.85 -4.70
N ALA A 375 -32.24 4.25 -3.96
CA ALA A 375 -31.31 3.30 -3.32
C ALA A 375 -32.03 2.38 -2.33
N GLU A 376 -32.90 2.93 -1.49
CA GLU A 376 -33.67 2.15 -0.52
C GLU A 376 -34.63 1.15 -1.20
N GLU A 377 -35.37 1.59 -2.22
CA GLU A 377 -36.26 0.72 -3.01
C GLU A 377 -35.48 -0.37 -3.77
N LEU A 378 -34.29 -0.04 -4.29
CA LEU A 378 -33.42 -0.98 -4.98
C LEU A 378 -32.84 -2.06 -4.03
N LEU A 379 -32.36 -1.65 -2.85
CA LEU A 379 -31.89 -2.57 -1.83
C LEU A 379 -33.01 -3.49 -1.31
N LEU A 380 -34.22 -2.95 -1.14
CA LEU A 380 -35.40 -3.73 -0.78
C LEU A 380 -35.75 -4.76 -1.87
N LYS A 381 -35.64 -4.37 -3.15
CA LYS A 381 -35.87 -5.26 -4.29
C LYS A 381 -34.83 -6.36 -4.36
N ILE A 382 -33.57 -6.05 -4.08
CA ILE A 382 -32.48 -7.05 -4.00
C ILE A 382 -32.77 -8.08 -2.89
N GLU A 383 -33.27 -7.60 -1.72
CA GLU A 383 -33.68 -8.48 -0.62
C GLU A 383 -34.82 -9.43 -1.01
N GLU A 384 -35.79 -8.95 -1.80
CA GLU A 384 -36.89 -9.76 -2.32
C GLU A 384 -36.39 -10.79 -3.34
N VAL A 385 -35.64 -10.34 -4.35
CA VAL A 385 -35.19 -11.16 -5.50
C VAL A 385 -34.20 -12.26 -5.08
N LYS A 386 -33.36 -12.04 -4.08
CA LYS A 386 -32.44 -13.08 -3.61
C LYS A 386 -33.15 -14.33 -3.06
N ARG A 387 -34.44 -14.23 -2.74
CA ARG A 387 -35.28 -15.34 -2.26
C ARG A 387 -36.11 -16.01 -3.37
N ILE A 388 -35.94 -15.59 -4.64
CA ILE A 388 -36.62 -16.16 -5.79
C ILE A 388 -35.69 -17.12 -6.53
N LYS A 389 -36.15 -18.35 -6.80
CA LYS A 389 -35.35 -19.34 -7.56
C LYS A 389 -35.27 -18.98 -9.06
N LYS A 390 -34.15 -19.29 -9.71
CA LYS A 390 -33.94 -19.19 -11.17
C LYS A 390 -33.99 -17.77 -11.76
N VAL A 391 -33.64 -16.74 -10.98
CA VAL A 391 -33.57 -15.34 -11.43
C VAL A 391 -32.19 -14.73 -11.25
N LYS A 392 -31.13 -15.54 -11.35
CA LYS A 392 -29.75 -15.08 -11.12
C LYS A 392 -29.36 -13.89 -12.00
N ALA A 393 -29.71 -13.90 -13.30
CA ALA A 393 -29.38 -12.79 -14.20
C ALA A 393 -30.04 -11.49 -13.76
N PHE A 394 -31.31 -11.55 -13.32
CA PHE A 394 -32.01 -10.39 -12.78
C PHE A 394 -31.38 -9.88 -11.48
N TYR A 395 -31.00 -10.79 -10.59
CA TYR A 395 -30.28 -10.43 -9.37
C TYR A 395 -28.94 -9.73 -9.68
N ASP A 396 -28.15 -10.26 -10.64
CA ASP A 396 -26.87 -9.67 -11.06
C ASP A 396 -27.08 -8.27 -11.68
N GLU A 397 -28.13 -8.03 -12.47
CA GLU A 397 -28.50 -6.71 -12.99
C GLU A 397 -28.80 -5.70 -11.87
N LEU A 398 -29.55 -6.13 -10.84
CA LEU A 398 -29.84 -5.26 -9.70
C LEU A 398 -28.60 -4.88 -8.89
N LEU A 399 -27.62 -5.78 -8.80
CA LEU A 399 -26.34 -5.47 -8.14
C LEU A 399 -25.52 -4.42 -8.90
N VAL A 400 -25.54 -4.46 -10.24
CA VAL A 400 -24.88 -3.42 -11.06
C VAL A 400 -25.55 -2.05 -10.82
N LEU A 401 -26.87 -2.01 -10.82
CA LEU A 401 -27.62 -0.77 -10.52
C LEU A 401 -27.32 -0.26 -9.11
N GLU A 402 -27.24 -1.17 -8.14
CA GLU A 402 -26.93 -0.83 -6.75
C GLU A 402 -25.56 -0.19 -6.61
N GLU A 403 -24.53 -0.76 -7.27
CA GLU A 403 -23.17 -0.21 -7.25
C GLU A 403 -23.13 1.22 -7.80
N LEU A 404 -23.78 1.47 -8.95
CA LEU A 404 -23.85 2.81 -9.54
C LEU A 404 -24.68 3.79 -8.70
N GLN A 405 -25.78 3.32 -8.12
CA GLN A 405 -26.65 4.14 -7.26
C GLN A 405 -25.93 4.60 -5.99
N ILE A 406 -25.25 3.67 -5.31
CA ILE A 406 -24.46 3.98 -4.11
C ILE A 406 -23.28 4.89 -4.46
N LYS A 407 -22.58 4.63 -5.59
CA LYS A 407 -21.50 5.48 -6.09
C LYS A 407 -21.97 6.93 -6.27
N ALA A 408 -23.11 7.14 -6.93
CA ALA A 408 -23.67 8.48 -7.15
C ALA A 408 -23.96 9.21 -5.83
N ILE A 409 -24.51 8.52 -4.84
CA ILE A 409 -24.78 9.08 -3.52
C ILE A 409 -23.49 9.45 -2.79
N LEU A 410 -22.47 8.57 -2.80
CA LEU A 410 -21.21 8.83 -2.14
C LEU A 410 -20.46 9.98 -2.81
N GLN A 411 -20.53 10.11 -4.15
CA GLN A 411 -19.98 11.25 -4.87
C GLN A 411 -20.66 12.57 -4.48
N LEU A 412 -21.98 12.61 -4.34
CA LEU A 412 -22.68 13.79 -3.82
C LEU A 412 -22.24 14.17 -2.40
N LYS A 413 -22.13 13.19 -1.50
CA LYS A 413 -21.63 13.43 -0.13
C LYS A 413 -20.20 13.97 -0.14
N LYS A 414 -19.32 13.43 -1.00
CA LYS A 414 -17.96 13.91 -1.18
C LYS A 414 -17.90 15.33 -1.72
N ALA A 415 -18.75 15.67 -2.71
CA ALA A 415 -18.86 17.02 -3.25
C ALA A 415 -19.24 18.05 -2.17
N LYS A 416 -20.23 17.72 -1.34
CA LYS A 416 -20.65 18.55 -0.20
C LYS A 416 -19.52 18.72 0.81
N LEU A 417 -18.84 17.63 1.16
CA LEU A 417 -17.72 17.65 2.11
C LEU A 417 -16.56 18.50 1.59
N LEU A 418 -16.13 18.30 0.33
CA LEU A 418 -15.09 19.10 -0.31
C LEU A 418 -15.44 20.59 -0.34
N THR A 419 -16.69 20.91 -0.69
CA THR A 419 -17.18 22.29 -0.69
C THR A 419 -17.06 22.94 0.69
N ASN A 420 -17.43 22.23 1.76
CA ASN A 420 -17.28 22.73 3.12
C ASN A 420 -15.81 22.94 3.50
N ILE A 421 -14.92 21.99 3.16
CA ILE A 421 -13.48 22.08 3.42
C ILE A 421 -12.89 23.35 2.79
N ILE A 422 -13.24 23.62 1.52
CA ILE A 422 -12.72 24.79 0.78
C ILE A 422 -13.25 26.09 1.38
N VAL A 423 -14.54 26.16 1.68
CA VAL A 423 -15.14 27.39 2.28
C VAL A 423 -14.61 27.67 3.67
N GLU A 424 -14.29 26.64 4.44
CA GLU A 424 -13.69 26.73 5.77
C GLU A 424 -12.16 26.96 5.73
N GLY A 425 -11.55 26.96 4.57
CA GLY A 425 -10.09 27.11 4.40
C GLY A 425 -9.26 25.97 4.99
N LYS A 426 -9.86 24.77 5.10
CA LYS A 426 -9.19 23.58 5.62
C LYS A 426 -8.35 22.89 4.55
N GLU A 427 -7.35 22.14 4.97
CA GLU A 427 -6.50 21.35 4.09
C GLU A 427 -7.29 20.26 3.35
N ILE A 428 -7.10 20.16 2.04
CA ILE A 428 -7.66 19.08 1.20
C ILE A 428 -6.71 17.89 1.29
N SER A 429 -7.11 16.87 2.05
CA SER A 429 -6.37 15.62 2.23
C SER A 429 -7.29 14.40 2.09
N LYS A 430 -6.72 13.22 1.80
CA LYS A 430 -7.50 11.98 1.74
C LYS A 430 -8.30 11.72 3.02
N LYS A 431 -7.73 12.06 4.18
CA LYS A 431 -8.38 11.91 5.49
C LYS A 431 -9.60 12.82 5.63
N ASN A 432 -9.48 14.06 5.17
CA ASN A 432 -10.54 15.06 5.29
C ASN A 432 -11.65 14.89 4.25
N LEU A 433 -11.40 14.15 3.15
CA LEU A 433 -12.38 13.85 2.09
C LEU A 433 -13.22 12.59 2.35
N ILE A 434 -13.05 11.95 3.50
CA ILE A 434 -13.84 10.78 3.93
C ILE A 434 -14.49 11.14 5.26
N SER A 435 -15.82 10.96 5.36
CA SER A 435 -16.57 11.11 6.60
C SER A 435 -17.11 9.76 7.06
N GLU A 436 -17.42 9.65 8.36
CA GLU A 436 -18.07 8.48 8.95
C GLU A 436 -19.43 8.20 8.25
N ASP A 437 -20.21 9.25 7.99
CA ASP A 437 -21.46 9.17 7.25
C ASP A 437 -21.32 8.59 5.83
N MET A 438 -20.19 8.84 5.15
CA MET A 438 -19.90 8.19 3.86
C MET A 438 -19.53 6.71 4.03
N SER A 439 -18.72 6.41 5.02
CA SER A 439 -18.23 5.04 5.26
C SER A 439 -19.32 4.10 5.73
N THR A 440 -20.29 4.60 6.49
CA THR A 440 -21.38 3.81 7.08
C THR A 440 -22.67 3.87 6.27
N TYR A 441 -22.78 4.70 5.23
CA TYR A 441 -24.02 4.95 4.51
C TYR A 441 -24.73 3.66 4.05
N LYS A 442 -24.02 2.80 3.32
CA LYS A 442 -24.61 1.55 2.79
C LYS A 442 -25.03 0.61 3.93
N ILE A 443 -24.20 0.50 4.97
CA ILE A 443 -24.49 -0.36 6.14
C ILE A 443 -25.76 0.11 6.83
N ASN A 444 -25.88 1.41 7.08
CA ASN A 444 -27.05 1.99 7.73
C ASN A 444 -28.31 1.79 6.88
N LYS A 445 -28.22 1.93 5.55
CA LYS A 445 -29.33 1.65 4.65
C LYS A 445 -29.74 0.18 4.66
N LEU A 446 -28.79 -0.75 4.71
CA LEU A 446 -29.11 -2.18 4.80
C LEU A 446 -29.86 -2.52 6.10
N VAL A 447 -29.53 -1.88 7.21
CA VAL A 447 -30.28 -2.04 8.48
C VAL A 447 -31.73 -1.59 8.32
N VAL A 448 -31.95 -0.39 7.77
CA VAL A 448 -33.30 0.15 7.52
C VAL A 448 -34.11 -0.75 6.58
N VAL A 449 -33.47 -1.20 5.50
CA VAL A 449 -34.12 -2.11 4.53
C VAL A 449 -34.48 -3.46 5.16
N ALA A 450 -33.60 -4.02 6.01
CA ALA A 450 -33.87 -5.28 6.70
C ALA A 450 -35.10 -5.17 7.64
N GLU A 451 -35.21 -4.08 8.38
CA GLU A 451 -36.39 -3.82 9.24
C GLU A 451 -37.67 -3.63 8.40
N ARG A 452 -37.59 -2.84 7.34
CA ARG A 452 -38.69 -2.62 6.42
C ARG A 452 -39.12 -3.92 5.73
N PHE A 453 -38.17 -4.75 5.33
CA PHE A 453 -38.48 -6.05 4.71
C PHE A 453 -39.21 -6.98 5.66
N ARG A 454 -38.77 -7.09 6.92
CA ARG A 454 -39.45 -7.89 7.95
C ARG A 454 -40.90 -7.47 8.16
N THR A 455 -41.16 -6.17 8.16
CA THR A 455 -42.54 -5.64 8.37
C THR A 455 -43.43 -5.79 7.17
N SER A 456 -42.88 -5.62 5.94
CA SER A 456 -43.70 -5.65 4.70
C SER A 456 -43.86 -7.03 4.07
N HIS A 457 -43.01 -8.00 4.44
CA HIS A 457 -42.94 -9.35 3.86
C HIS A 457 -42.94 -10.43 4.96
N ALA A 458 -43.75 -10.23 6.01
CA ALA A 458 -43.81 -11.15 7.15
C ALA A 458 -44.05 -12.61 6.74
N ALA A 459 -44.91 -12.85 5.72
CA ALA A 459 -45.16 -14.20 5.19
C ALA A 459 -43.94 -14.88 4.51
N LEU A 460 -42.91 -14.12 4.09
CA LEU A 460 -41.67 -14.67 3.54
C LEU A 460 -40.60 -14.89 4.61
N VAL A 461 -40.83 -14.39 5.82
CA VAL A 461 -39.90 -14.48 6.96
C VAL A 461 -40.26 -15.65 7.87
N GLU A 462 -41.54 -16.08 7.89
CA GLU A 462 -42.01 -17.20 8.75
C GLU A 462 -41.61 -18.59 8.25
N ASP A 463 -41.21 -18.74 6.98
CA ASP A 463 -40.97 -20.07 6.39
C ASP A 463 -39.50 -20.51 6.36
N ASP A 464 -38.51 -19.68 6.68
CA ASP A 464 -37.14 -20.19 6.80
C ASP A 464 -36.10 -19.23 7.41
N GLU A 465 -35.32 -19.74 8.31
CA GLU A 465 -33.94 -19.33 8.57
C GLU A 465 -33.18 -19.27 7.23
N GLU A 466 -32.87 -18.05 6.74
CA GLU A 466 -31.87 -17.73 5.70
C GLU A 466 -31.87 -18.52 4.36
N VAL A 467 -32.95 -18.65 3.63
CA VAL A 467 -32.84 -19.11 2.24
C VAL A 467 -32.51 -17.96 1.29
N SER A 468 -31.25 -17.61 1.21
CA SER A 468 -30.71 -16.85 0.08
C SER A 468 -30.27 -17.82 -1.03
N TYR A 469 -30.95 -17.81 -2.20
CA TYR A 469 -30.54 -18.62 -3.36
C TYR A 469 -29.33 -18.02 -4.08
N TYR A 470 -29.00 -16.78 -3.82
CA TYR A 470 -27.88 -16.05 -4.41
C TYR A 470 -27.11 -15.38 -3.29
N THR A 471 -25.93 -15.92 -3.02
CA THR A 471 -24.92 -15.19 -2.27
C THR A 471 -24.17 -14.30 -3.24
N ASP A 472 -23.71 -13.16 -2.77
CA ASP A 472 -22.78 -12.29 -3.47
C ASP A 472 -21.53 -13.10 -3.87
N SER A 473 -21.60 -13.83 -5.00
CA SER A 473 -20.50 -14.60 -5.54
C SER A 473 -19.40 -13.69 -6.12
N LYS A 474 -19.65 -12.38 -6.11
CA LYS A 474 -18.70 -11.30 -6.30
C LYS A 474 -18.81 -10.35 -5.10
N LYS A 475 -18.46 -10.81 -3.89
CA LYS A 475 -17.83 -9.89 -2.96
C LYS A 475 -16.48 -9.49 -3.59
N LYS A 476 -16.52 -8.66 -4.64
CA LYS A 476 -15.45 -7.73 -4.89
C LYS A 476 -15.37 -6.92 -3.60
N LYS A 477 -14.30 -7.13 -2.86
CA LYS A 477 -13.93 -6.36 -1.69
C LYS A 477 -14.11 -4.89 -2.04
N THR A 478 -15.24 -4.29 -1.64
CA THR A 478 -15.26 -2.85 -1.41
C THR A 478 -14.05 -2.60 -0.53
N LYS A 479 -13.13 -1.74 -0.95
CA LYS A 479 -12.03 -1.30 -0.12
C LYS A 479 -12.63 -0.56 1.07
N GLU A 480 -12.99 -1.33 2.10
CA GLU A 480 -12.92 -0.84 3.47
C GLU A 480 -11.50 -0.26 3.67
N PRO A 481 -11.30 0.71 4.55
CA PRO A 481 -9.94 1.13 4.92
C PRO A 481 -9.16 -0.16 5.12
N LYS A 482 -8.04 -0.36 4.40
CA LYS A 482 -7.33 -1.64 4.26
C LYS A 482 -7.37 -2.38 5.59
N LYS A 483 -8.27 -3.36 5.73
CA LYS A 483 -8.21 -4.32 6.82
C LYS A 483 -6.80 -4.88 6.77
N SER A 484 -6.18 -5.01 7.90
CA SER A 484 -4.86 -5.64 7.93
C SER A 484 -5.02 -7.03 7.32
N THR A 485 -4.01 -7.51 6.63
CA THR A 485 -4.02 -8.87 6.06
C THR A 485 -4.33 -9.94 7.12
N ILE A 486 -4.13 -9.62 8.40
CA ILE A 486 -4.45 -10.42 9.57
C ILE A 486 -5.96 -10.45 9.83
N GLU A 487 -6.66 -9.32 9.72
CA GLU A 487 -8.11 -9.23 9.88
C GLU A 487 -8.86 -10.03 8.83
N ASP A 488 -8.40 -10.00 7.58
CA ASP A 488 -8.94 -10.85 6.51
C ASP A 488 -8.79 -12.36 6.82
N THR A 489 -7.66 -12.76 7.44
CA THR A 489 -7.47 -14.14 7.89
C THR A 489 -8.46 -14.50 9.00
N LEU A 490 -8.65 -13.60 9.96
CA LEU A 490 -9.57 -13.79 11.07
C LEU A 490 -11.03 -13.92 10.61
N GLU A 491 -11.44 -13.14 9.60
CA GLU A 491 -12.80 -13.25 9.04
C GLU A 491 -13.06 -14.61 8.38
N LEU A 492 -12.09 -15.10 7.61
CA LEU A 492 -12.19 -16.41 6.98
C LEU A 492 -12.16 -17.54 8.02
N TRP A 493 -11.37 -17.37 9.09
CA TRP A 493 -11.36 -18.30 10.21
C TRP A 493 -12.71 -18.36 10.94
N LYS A 494 -13.36 -17.22 11.17
CA LYS A 494 -14.71 -17.15 11.74
C LYS A 494 -15.77 -17.82 10.87
N GLN A 495 -15.48 -18.08 9.59
CA GLN A 495 -16.31 -18.86 8.68
C GLN A 495 -16.00 -20.37 8.73
N ASN A 496 -15.25 -20.84 9.74
CA ASN A 496 -14.84 -22.22 9.96
C ASN A 496 -13.97 -22.81 8.83
N LEU A 497 -13.24 -21.97 8.09
CA LEU A 497 -12.27 -22.44 7.10
C LEU A 497 -10.97 -22.85 7.78
N SER A 498 -10.40 -23.98 7.38
CA SER A 498 -9.09 -24.43 7.85
C SER A 498 -7.96 -23.51 7.36
N ILE A 499 -6.82 -23.54 8.04
CA ILE A 499 -5.61 -22.77 7.69
C ILE A 499 -5.23 -22.99 6.21
N TYR A 500 -5.31 -24.22 5.71
CA TYR A 500 -4.99 -24.56 4.33
C TYR A 500 -6.03 -24.03 3.33
N GLU A 501 -7.31 -24.03 3.67
CA GLU A 501 -8.37 -23.46 2.85
C GLU A 501 -8.26 -21.94 2.80
N ILE A 502 -7.97 -21.29 3.93
CA ILE A 502 -7.69 -19.85 4.00
C ILE A 502 -6.48 -19.49 3.13
N ALA A 503 -5.39 -20.25 3.24
CA ALA A 503 -4.19 -20.05 2.41
C ALA A 503 -4.53 -20.14 0.93
N LYS A 504 -5.24 -21.19 0.51
CA LYS A 504 -5.68 -21.40 -0.88
C LYS A 504 -6.60 -20.29 -1.37
N GLN A 505 -7.59 -19.89 -0.57
CA GLN A 505 -8.56 -18.86 -0.94
C GLN A 505 -7.91 -17.48 -1.06
N ARG A 506 -6.97 -17.16 -0.18
CA ARG A 506 -6.24 -15.89 -0.17
C ARG A 506 -5.03 -15.87 -1.10
N LYS A 507 -4.70 -17.00 -1.74
CA LYS A 507 -3.48 -17.18 -2.55
C LYS A 507 -2.21 -16.86 -1.75
N LEU A 508 -2.19 -17.26 -0.48
CA LEU A 508 -1.08 -17.12 0.45
C LEU A 508 -0.50 -18.49 0.78
N THR A 509 0.71 -18.50 1.36
CA THR A 509 1.26 -19.76 1.86
C THR A 509 0.61 -20.13 3.22
N PRO A 510 0.50 -21.43 3.57
CA PRO A 510 0.08 -21.85 4.91
C PRO A 510 0.93 -21.18 6.01
N GLN A 511 2.24 -21.02 5.77
CA GLN A 511 3.15 -20.36 6.69
C GLN A 511 2.75 -18.92 6.99
N THR A 512 2.33 -18.16 5.97
CA THR A 512 1.82 -16.79 6.13
C THR A 512 0.57 -16.78 7.01
N ILE A 513 -0.32 -17.76 6.85
CA ILE A 513 -1.54 -17.87 7.67
C ILE A 513 -1.19 -18.23 9.11
N TYR A 514 -0.22 -19.14 9.34
CA TYR A 514 0.28 -19.43 10.69
C TYR A 514 0.88 -18.20 11.36
N ASN A 515 1.64 -17.37 10.63
CA ASN A 515 2.18 -16.11 11.15
C ASN A 515 1.05 -15.12 11.51
N HIS A 516 -0.05 -15.08 10.74
CA HIS A 516 -1.22 -14.27 11.10
C HIS A 516 -1.85 -14.75 12.40
N PHE A 517 -2.00 -16.07 12.59
CA PHE A 517 -2.52 -16.65 13.85
C PHE A 517 -1.59 -16.41 15.02
N THR A 518 -0.28 -16.48 14.82
CA THR A 518 0.71 -16.12 15.84
C THR A 518 0.46 -14.70 16.37
N LYS A 519 0.22 -13.73 15.47
CA LYS A 519 -0.10 -12.34 15.85
C LYS A 519 -1.48 -12.19 16.49
N LEU A 520 -2.48 -12.93 16.00
CA LEU A 520 -3.83 -12.93 16.59
C LEU A 520 -3.85 -13.48 18.02
N ILE A 521 -3.00 -14.47 18.31
CA ILE A 521 -2.81 -15.01 19.67
C ILE A 521 -2.10 -13.96 20.55
N GLN A 522 -1.04 -13.33 20.08
CA GLN A 522 -0.35 -12.23 20.79
C GLN A 522 -1.26 -11.05 21.12
N MET A 523 -2.25 -10.79 20.25
CA MET A 523 -3.27 -9.75 20.45
C MET A 523 -4.45 -10.23 21.30
N GLU A 524 -4.43 -11.46 21.80
CA GLU A 524 -5.50 -12.10 22.57
C GLU A 524 -6.87 -12.18 21.84
N ILE A 525 -6.86 -12.11 20.51
CA ILE A 525 -8.09 -12.16 19.67
C ILE A 525 -8.52 -13.59 19.39
N VAL A 526 -7.57 -14.53 19.31
CA VAL A 526 -7.80 -15.97 19.09
C VAL A 526 -7.08 -16.73 20.19
N GLN A 527 -7.71 -17.76 20.75
CA GLN A 527 -7.09 -18.60 21.75
C GLN A 527 -6.30 -19.73 21.07
N LEU A 528 -5.21 -20.18 21.70
CA LEU A 528 -4.42 -21.30 21.18
C LEU A 528 -5.25 -22.59 21.04
N SER A 529 -6.20 -22.82 21.96
CA SER A 529 -7.14 -23.94 21.95
C SER A 529 -8.08 -23.93 20.72
N ASP A 530 -8.26 -22.80 20.06
CA ASP A 530 -9.09 -22.72 18.85
C ASP A 530 -8.35 -23.27 17.62
N ILE A 531 -7.01 -23.36 17.70
CA ILE A 531 -6.14 -23.72 16.57
C ILE A 531 -5.51 -25.09 16.76
N LEU A 532 -5.08 -25.41 18.00
CA LEU A 532 -4.41 -26.67 18.33
C LEU A 532 -5.25 -27.52 19.31
N PRO A 533 -5.26 -28.84 19.14
CA PRO A 533 -5.95 -29.76 20.07
C PRO A 533 -5.33 -29.71 21.47
N GLU A 534 -6.12 -29.96 22.50
CA GLU A 534 -5.69 -29.86 23.92
C GLU A 534 -4.56 -30.83 24.29
N ASP A 535 -4.53 -32.03 23.71
CA ASP A 535 -3.45 -33.00 23.88
C ASP A 535 -2.12 -32.41 23.38
N LYS A 536 -2.13 -31.76 22.21
CA LYS A 536 -0.95 -31.11 21.61
C LYS A 536 -0.48 -29.92 22.47
N ILE A 537 -1.41 -29.11 22.96
CA ILE A 537 -1.11 -27.98 23.86
C ILE A 537 -0.45 -28.47 25.14
N SER A 538 -0.93 -29.58 25.69
CA SER A 538 -0.37 -30.20 26.91
C SER A 538 1.05 -30.72 26.70
N GLU A 539 1.33 -31.30 25.53
CA GLU A 539 2.68 -31.72 25.13
C GLU A 539 3.64 -30.55 24.94
N LEU A 540 3.18 -29.49 24.28
CA LEU A 540 3.95 -28.26 24.11
C LEU A 540 4.25 -27.58 25.45
N LYS A 541 3.26 -27.53 26.35
CA LYS A 541 3.43 -27.03 27.71
C LYS A 541 4.51 -27.79 28.49
N ALA A 542 4.57 -29.11 28.34
CA ALA A 542 5.62 -29.92 28.97
C ALA A 542 6.99 -29.61 28.35
N ALA A 543 7.08 -29.45 27.03
CA ALA A 543 8.33 -29.14 26.34
C ALA A 543 8.88 -27.74 26.69
N PHE A 544 8.00 -26.77 26.91
CA PHE A 544 8.39 -25.39 27.25
C PHE A 544 8.64 -25.18 28.75
N LYS A 545 8.28 -26.15 29.64
CA LYS A 545 8.38 -25.97 31.09
C LYS A 545 9.79 -25.68 31.60
N ASP A 546 10.80 -26.28 30.97
CA ASP A 546 12.20 -26.15 31.35
C ASP A 546 13.00 -25.31 30.37
N PHE A 547 12.30 -24.73 29.37
CA PHE A 547 12.93 -23.92 28.31
C PHE A 547 13.21 -22.49 28.79
N LYS A 548 14.51 -22.15 28.86
CA LYS A 548 14.99 -20.82 29.23
C LYS A 548 15.68 -20.08 28.05
N GLY A 549 15.68 -20.68 26.85
CA GLY A 549 16.31 -20.15 25.66
C GLY A 549 15.42 -19.13 24.91
N GLU A 550 16.06 -18.25 24.13
CA GLU A 550 15.35 -17.33 23.24
C GLU A 550 14.97 -17.98 21.90
N SER A 551 15.74 -18.98 21.46
CA SER A 551 15.58 -19.67 20.17
C SER A 551 14.77 -20.96 20.30
N LEU A 552 13.71 -21.10 19.49
CA LEU A 552 12.93 -22.34 19.37
C LEU A 552 13.73 -23.47 18.70
N GLY A 553 14.86 -23.15 18.09
CA GLY A 553 15.76 -24.13 17.47
C GLY A 553 16.26 -25.18 18.45
N GLU A 554 16.57 -24.78 19.69
CA GLU A 554 16.99 -25.69 20.74
C GLU A 554 15.87 -26.70 21.10
N LEU A 555 14.62 -26.25 21.22
CA LEU A 555 13.48 -27.11 21.44
C LEU A 555 13.25 -28.08 20.27
N LYS A 556 13.43 -27.59 19.06
CA LYS A 556 13.29 -28.39 17.85
C LYS A 556 14.38 -29.46 17.75
N GLU A 557 15.63 -29.16 18.15
CA GLU A 557 16.71 -30.14 18.21
C GLU A 557 16.46 -31.23 19.26
N ILE A 558 15.94 -30.85 20.44
CA ILE A 558 15.64 -31.80 21.53
C ILE A 558 14.48 -32.72 21.18
N HIS A 559 13.42 -32.18 20.58
CA HIS A 559 12.17 -32.92 20.35
C HIS A 559 11.99 -33.43 18.90
N GLY A 560 12.92 -33.10 17.98
CA GLY A 560 12.91 -33.58 16.60
C GLY A 560 11.61 -33.21 15.86
N ASP A 561 11.04 -34.18 15.13
CA ASP A 561 9.82 -33.99 14.35
C ASP A 561 8.51 -34.13 15.16
N LYS A 562 8.60 -34.24 16.48
CA LYS A 562 7.43 -34.31 17.35
C LYS A 562 6.57 -33.04 17.27
N PHE A 563 7.21 -31.88 17.14
CA PHE A 563 6.56 -30.59 16.99
C PHE A 563 6.97 -29.92 15.70
N SER A 564 6.01 -29.37 14.94
CA SER A 564 6.27 -28.52 13.80
C SER A 564 6.76 -27.13 14.28
N TRP A 565 7.46 -26.40 13.40
CA TRP A 565 7.87 -25.02 13.67
C TRP A 565 6.69 -24.10 13.96
N ASP A 566 5.57 -24.34 13.27
CA ASP A 566 4.37 -23.54 13.42
C ASP A 566 3.70 -23.77 14.77
N GLU A 567 3.63 -25.01 15.24
CA GLU A 567 3.13 -25.35 16.57
C GLU A 567 3.97 -24.70 17.68
N LEU A 568 5.31 -24.76 17.55
CA LEU A 568 6.22 -24.13 18.51
C LEU A 568 6.02 -22.61 18.57
N ARG A 569 5.85 -21.94 17.40
CA ARG A 569 5.61 -20.50 17.31
C ARG A 569 4.26 -20.08 17.88
N LEU A 570 3.19 -20.80 17.55
CA LEU A 570 1.86 -20.56 18.11
C LEU A 570 1.87 -20.67 19.63
N TYR A 571 2.53 -21.73 20.17
CA TYR A 571 2.61 -21.90 21.60
C TYR A 571 3.46 -20.80 22.28
N LYS A 572 4.63 -20.46 21.72
CA LYS A 572 5.45 -19.33 22.22
C LYS A 572 4.65 -18.03 22.26
N ALA A 573 3.85 -17.75 21.23
CA ALA A 573 2.99 -16.57 21.16
C ALA A 573 1.91 -16.52 22.23
N SER A 574 1.47 -17.69 22.73
CA SER A 574 0.47 -17.77 23.82
C SER A 574 1.05 -17.58 25.21
N LEU A 575 2.37 -17.51 25.33
CA LEU A 575 3.04 -17.27 26.62
C LEU A 575 3.29 -15.78 26.91
N GLY A 576 3.08 -14.91 25.93
CA GLY A 576 3.27 -13.46 26.00
C GLY A 576 4.61 -13.00 25.45
#